data_fc249fda420e627dd1294478ee5b474e
#
_entry.id   fc249fda420e627dd1294478ee5b474e
#
_cell.length_a   1.000
_cell.length_b   1.000
_cell.length_c   1.000
_cell.angle_alpha   90.00
_cell.angle_beta   90.00
_cell.angle_gamma   90.00
#
_symmetry.space_group_name_H-M   'P 1'
#
loop_
_entity.id
_entity.type
_entity.pdbx_description
1 polymer ?
#
loop_
_entity_poly.entity_id
_entity_poly.type
_entity_poly.pdbx_seq_one_letter_code
_entity_poly.pdbx_strand_id
1 'polypeptide(L)'
;MAPDHPVYRLILDRALSGSHPELRRDKYKLGLVIEGGAMRGVVSAGMVAGLESLGLRRVFDVVYGASAGAFNGAYFLAGQAAFGTTIYYENLNTKNFINFWRLFQGKPVVNLEYVLKKVLVEEKPLHWPSVLNSPIPLKIVVSSLKMLKPVLLSGFKNKEELFEALYATAKMPLLSGGPVEIGGDRFLDAGLFQSIPVFAALEDGCTHMLILLTRPQGSRRKKSTLWDKYLFARLINRWQKGLGDCYLRMPDTYNECLSFIDQKEKDQERGPFLISLSLPADYLPLSRLEKNAELLRRAATESQNLVCRILQNRL
;
A
#
# COMPACT_ATOMS: atom_id res chain seq x y z
N MET A 1 -10.57 -0.74 -21.03
CA MET A 1 -9.19 -0.23 -20.80
C MET A 1 -8.46 -0.22 -22.13
N ALA A 2 -7.75 0.88 -22.44
CA ALA A 2 -7.04 1.00 -23.72
C ALA A 2 -5.97 -0.10 -23.84
N PRO A 3 -6.03 -0.90 -24.92
CA PRO A 3 -5.11 -2.03 -25.09
C PRO A 3 -3.64 -1.61 -25.24
N ASP A 4 -3.38 -0.34 -25.48
CA ASP A 4 -2.09 0.18 -25.93
C ASP A 4 -1.45 1.22 -24.96
N HIS A 5 -1.82 1.16 -23.66
CA HIS A 5 -1.33 2.13 -22.68
C HIS A 5 0.19 1.99 -22.47
N PRO A 6 0.98 3.10 -22.46
CA PRO A 6 2.45 3.08 -22.34
C PRO A 6 3.00 2.25 -21.18
N VAL A 7 2.32 2.25 -20.01
CA VAL A 7 2.73 1.45 -18.86
C VAL A 7 2.64 -0.06 -19.15
N TYR A 8 1.55 -0.52 -19.76
CA TYR A 8 1.41 -1.94 -20.10
C TYR A 8 2.44 -2.33 -21.16
N ARG A 9 2.62 -1.49 -22.18
CA ARG A 9 3.64 -1.73 -23.21
C ARG A 9 5.01 -1.93 -22.60
N LEU A 10 5.44 -1.03 -21.71
CA LEU A 10 6.74 -1.14 -21.03
C LEU A 10 6.87 -2.42 -20.19
N ILE A 11 5.80 -2.80 -19.45
CA ILE A 11 5.77 -4.05 -18.67
C ILE A 11 5.99 -5.26 -19.60
N LEU A 12 5.26 -5.31 -20.71
CA LEU A 12 5.32 -6.42 -21.66
C LEU A 12 6.67 -6.48 -22.39
N ASP A 13 7.17 -5.34 -22.87
CA ASP A 13 8.48 -5.25 -23.54
C ASP A 13 9.60 -5.75 -22.64
N ARG A 14 9.56 -5.38 -21.35
CA ARG A 14 10.54 -5.85 -20.35
C ARG A 14 10.40 -7.34 -20.06
N ALA A 15 9.17 -7.85 -19.95
CA ALA A 15 8.90 -9.27 -19.71
C ALA A 15 9.39 -10.13 -20.91
N LEU A 16 9.03 -9.76 -22.13
CA LEU A 16 9.39 -10.50 -23.34
C LEU A 16 10.89 -10.42 -23.67
N SER A 17 11.52 -9.28 -23.41
CA SER A 17 12.97 -9.10 -23.64
C SER A 17 13.87 -9.64 -22.52
N GLY A 18 13.27 -10.14 -21.41
CA GLY A 18 14.04 -10.56 -20.22
C GLY A 18 14.76 -9.40 -19.52
N SER A 19 14.31 -8.14 -19.70
CA SER A 19 14.89 -6.97 -19.04
C SER A 19 14.64 -7.00 -17.53
N HIS A 20 15.68 -6.85 -16.73
CA HIS A 20 15.60 -6.89 -15.27
C HIS A 20 16.50 -5.81 -14.64
N PRO A 21 16.39 -5.48 -13.34
CA PRO A 21 17.07 -4.33 -12.74
C PRO A 21 18.57 -4.24 -12.99
N GLU A 22 19.28 -5.38 -13.00
CA GLU A 22 20.72 -5.43 -13.21
C GLU A 22 21.10 -5.37 -14.71
N LEU A 23 20.11 -5.51 -15.62
CA LEU A 23 20.31 -5.49 -17.07
C LEU A 23 19.14 -4.76 -17.77
N ARG A 24 18.93 -3.48 -17.45
CA ARG A 24 17.92 -2.64 -18.13
C ARG A 24 18.37 -2.29 -19.54
N ARG A 25 17.43 -2.40 -20.48
CA ARG A 25 17.64 -2.09 -21.90
C ARG A 25 16.97 -0.79 -22.34
N ASP A 26 16.31 -0.12 -21.41
CA ASP A 26 15.60 1.14 -21.61
C ASP A 26 16.00 2.17 -20.54
N LYS A 27 15.64 3.43 -20.76
CA LYS A 27 15.94 4.55 -19.85
C LYS A 27 14.77 4.89 -18.89
N TYR A 28 13.71 4.10 -18.91
CA TYR A 28 12.52 4.38 -18.15
C TYR A 28 12.64 3.88 -16.71
N LYS A 29 11.95 4.56 -15.79
CA LYS A 29 11.80 4.13 -14.40
C LYS A 29 10.36 3.72 -14.17
N LEU A 30 10.12 2.41 -14.04
CA LEU A 30 8.80 1.82 -13.81
C LEU A 30 8.60 1.56 -12.32
N GLY A 31 7.67 2.30 -11.70
CA GLY A 31 7.26 2.13 -10.32
C GLY A 31 6.02 1.25 -10.17
N LEU A 32 6.02 0.38 -9.16
CA LEU A 32 4.83 -0.28 -8.64
C LEU A 32 4.36 0.49 -7.41
N VAL A 33 3.16 1.08 -7.48
CA VAL A 33 2.58 1.91 -6.43
C VAL A 33 1.44 1.16 -5.76
N ILE A 34 1.56 0.83 -4.47
CA ILE A 34 0.62 -0.03 -3.74
C ILE A 34 -0.11 0.77 -2.66
N GLU A 35 -1.42 0.96 -2.85
CA GLU A 35 -2.28 1.67 -1.90
C GLU A 35 -2.39 0.91 -0.58
N GLY A 36 -2.42 1.66 0.54
CA GLY A 36 -2.79 1.16 1.86
C GLY A 36 -4.30 1.07 2.06
N GLY A 37 -4.73 0.29 3.05
CA GLY A 37 -6.17 0.12 3.28
C GLY A 37 -6.56 -0.71 4.48
N ALA A 38 -5.64 -1.02 5.38
CA ALA A 38 -5.83 -2.00 6.45
C ALA A 38 -6.35 -3.33 5.85
N MET A 39 -7.48 -3.90 6.29
CA MET A 39 -8.01 -5.16 5.75
C MET A 39 -8.37 -5.09 4.25
N ARG A 40 -8.67 -3.90 3.69
CA ARG A 40 -8.82 -3.74 2.23
C ARG A 40 -7.54 -3.97 1.45
N GLY A 41 -6.39 -3.94 2.10
CA GLY A 41 -5.10 -4.31 1.51
C GLY A 41 -5.08 -5.70 0.89
N VAL A 42 -6.03 -6.57 1.23
CA VAL A 42 -6.23 -7.88 0.58
C VAL A 42 -6.43 -7.76 -0.94
N VAL A 43 -7.03 -6.65 -1.41
CA VAL A 43 -7.24 -6.38 -2.85
C VAL A 43 -5.88 -6.16 -3.54
N SER A 44 -5.04 -5.26 -3.02
CA SER A 44 -3.69 -5.05 -3.57
C SER A 44 -2.78 -6.26 -3.34
N ALA A 45 -2.99 -7.06 -2.26
CA ALA A 45 -2.29 -8.32 -2.04
C ALA A 45 -2.61 -9.35 -3.15
N GLY A 46 -3.88 -9.53 -3.50
CA GLY A 46 -4.28 -10.37 -4.63
C GLY A 46 -3.68 -9.88 -5.96
N MET A 47 -3.63 -8.56 -6.17
CA MET A 47 -3.03 -7.99 -7.38
C MET A 47 -1.52 -8.27 -7.48
N VAL A 48 -0.75 -8.10 -6.38
CA VAL A 48 0.69 -8.45 -6.41
C VAL A 48 0.93 -9.95 -6.53
N ALA A 49 0.03 -10.80 -6.00
CA ALA A 49 0.07 -12.23 -6.24
C ALA A 49 -0.17 -12.57 -7.72
N GLY A 50 -1.06 -11.84 -8.40
CA GLY A 50 -1.26 -11.95 -9.84
C GLY A 50 -0.01 -11.54 -10.64
N LEU A 51 0.62 -10.42 -10.29
CA LEU A 51 1.88 -10.00 -10.92
C LEU A 51 2.99 -11.04 -10.74
N GLU A 52 3.10 -11.61 -9.54
CA GLU A 52 4.08 -12.64 -9.22
C GLU A 52 3.84 -13.93 -10.01
N SER A 53 2.58 -14.40 -10.10
CA SER A 53 2.21 -15.61 -10.84
C SER A 53 2.50 -15.51 -12.35
N LEU A 54 2.51 -14.29 -12.88
CA LEU A 54 2.89 -13.99 -14.27
C LEU A 54 4.42 -13.76 -14.45
N GLY A 55 5.22 -13.92 -13.39
CA GLY A 55 6.67 -13.69 -13.44
C GLY A 55 7.08 -12.22 -13.57
N LEU A 56 6.16 -11.27 -13.33
CA LEU A 56 6.36 -9.84 -13.59
C LEU A 56 7.05 -9.08 -12.45
N ARG A 57 7.59 -9.76 -11.42
CA ARG A 57 8.26 -9.06 -10.32
C ARG A 57 9.45 -8.23 -10.81
N ARG A 58 10.28 -8.76 -11.68
CA ARG A 58 11.54 -8.14 -12.11
C ARG A 58 11.39 -7.06 -13.20
N VAL A 59 10.19 -6.79 -13.67
CA VAL A 59 9.96 -5.70 -14.65
C VAL A 59 9.99 -4.31 -14.00
N PHE A 60 9.73 -4.23 -12.69
CA PHE A 60 9.73 -2.97 -11.93
C PHE A 60 11.14 -2.54 -11.54
N ASP A 61 11.33 -1.23 -11.38
CA ASP A 61 12.57 -0.62 -10.89
C ASP A 61 12.47 -0.25 -9.41
N VAL A 62 11.26 -0.08 -8.89
CA VAL A 62 10.99 0.32 -7.51
C VAL A 62 9.57 -0.05 -7.10
N VAL A 63 9.38 -0.38 -5.83
CA VAL A 63 8.08 -0.63 -5.21
C VAL A 63 7.82 0.42 -4.14
N TYR A 64 6.69 1.14 -4.25
CA TYR A 64 6.23 2.10 -3.25
C TYR A 64 5.03 1.51 -2.51
N GLY A 65 5.09 1.46 -1.19
CA GLY A 65 4.01 0.95 -0.36
C GLY A 65 3.59 1.93 0.72
N ALA A 66 2.29 1.99 0.98
CA ALA A 66 1.70 2.74 2.08
C ALA A 66 0.91 1.79 2.98
N SER A 67 1.14 1.81 4.32
CA SER A 67 0.39 0.98 5.27
C SER A 67 0.37 -0.50 4.84
N ALA A 68 -0.80 -1.14 4.74
CA ALA A 68 -0.96 -2.50 4.22
C ALA A 68 -0.25 -2.73 2.88
N GLY A 69 -0.18 -1.72 2.01
CA GLY A 69 0.53 -1.80 0.72
C GLY A 69 2.03 -1.98 0.86
N ALA A 70 2.65 -1.49 1.95
CA ALA A 70 4.07 -1.72 2.23
C ALA A 70 4.36 -3.18 2.59
N PHE A 71 3.48 -3.82 3.36
CA PHE A 71 3.57 -5.26 3.65
C PHE A 71 3.39 -6.10 2.38
N ASN A 72 2.41 -5.76 1.56
CA ASN A 72 2.18 -6.43 0.29
C ASN A 72 3.39 -6.30 -0.65
N GLY A 73 4.01 -5.12 -0.69
CA GLY A 73 5.26 -4.87 -1.42
C GLY A 73 6.44 -5.69 -0.89
N ALA A 74 6.56 -5.83 0.43
CA ALA A 74 7.59 -6.65 1.06
C ALA A 74 7.43 -8.14 0.69
N TYR A 75 6.22 -8.70 0.80
CA TYR A 75 5.95 -10.09 0.38
C TYR A 75 6.15 -10.29 -1.12
N PHE A 76 5.78 -9.32 -1.95
CA PHE A 76 6.03 -9.35 -3.39
C PHE A 76 7.52 -9.41 -3.72
N LEU A 77 8.34 -8.56 -3.09
CA LEU A 77 9.79 -8.56 -3.30
C LEU A 77 10.46 -9.82 -2.76
N ALA A 78 9.92 -10.40 -1.70
CA ALA A 78 10.37 -11.69 -1.18
C ALA A 78 10.04 -12.88 -2.10
N GLY A 79 9.19 -12.72 -3.12
CA GLY A 79 8.67 -13.85 -3.92
C GLY A 79 7.66 -14.68 -3.14
N GLN A 80 6.93 -14.06 -2.24
CA GLN A 80 5.97 -14.68 -1.34
C GLN A 80 4.58 -14.03 -1.41
N ALA A 81 4.23 -13.36 -2.53
CA ALA A 81 3.00 -12.57 -2.61
C ALA A 81 1.73 -13.40 -2.38
N ALA A 82 1.64 -14.58 -3.01
CA ALA A 82 0.49 -15.48 -2.80
C ALA A 82 0.40 -15.94 -1.33
N PHE A 83 1.53 -16.28 -0.70
CA PHE A 83 1.60 -16.66 0.71
C PHE A 83 1.23 -15.49 1.64
N GLY A 84 1.76 -14.29 1.38
CA GLY A 84 1.45 -13.07 2.13
C GLY A 84 -0.02 -12.66 2.04
N THR A 85 -0.68 -12.93 0.90
CA THR A 85 -2.11 -12.63 0.70
C THR A 85 -2.99 -13.40 1.68
N THR A 86 -2.63 -14.64 2.06
CA THR A 86 -3.41 -15.46 2.99
C THR A 86 -3.51 -14.86 4.40
N ILE A 87 -2.57 -14.01 4.78
CA ILE A 87 -2.55 -13.33 6.10
C ILE A 87 -3.88 -12.64 6.41
N TYR A 88 -4.50 -12.02 5.40
CA TYR A 88 -5.72 -11.24 5.59
C TYR A 88 -6.92 -12.08 6.06
N TYR A 89 -7.07 -13.29 5.54
CA TYR A 89 -8.22 -14.15 5.83
C TYR A 89 -7.91 -15.36 6.73
N GLU A 90 -6.65 -15.57 7.11
CA GLU A 90 -6.25 -16.63 8.04
C GLU A 90 -5.80 -16.09 9.40
N ASN A 91 -5.15 -14.91 9.45
CA ASN A 91 -4.53 -14.38 10.66
C ASN A 91 -5.16 -13.06 11.13
N LEU A 92 -5.36 -12.08 10.21
CA LEU A 92 -5.79 -10.72 10.58
C LEU A 92 -7.31 -10.57 10.79
N ASN A 93 -8.12 -11.50 10.32
CA ASN A 93 -9.56 -11.51 10.52
C ASN A 93 -9.99 -11.92 11.94
N THR A 94 -9.05 -12.05 12.87
CA THR A 94 -9.23 -12.57 14.22
C THR A 94 -9.30 -11.48 15.29
N LYS A 95 -9.74 -11.87 16.51
CA LYS A 95 -9.70 -11.01 17.70
C LYS A 95 -8.27 -10.70 18.18
N ASN A 96 -7.28 -11.47 17.75
CA ASN A 96 -5.87 -11.19 18.05
C ASN A 96 -5.39 -9.92 17.38
N PHE A 97 -5.89 -9.61 16.18
CA PHE A 97 -5.55 -8.40 15.44
C PHE A 97 -6.53 -7.25 15.68
N ILE A 98 -7.85 -7.47 15.52
CA ILE A 98 -8.88 -6.43 15.68
C ILE A 98 -9.80 -6.79 16.84
N ASN A 99 -9.72 -6.02 17.94
CA ASN A 99 -10.53 -6.28 19.12
C ASN A 99 -10.91 -4.98 19.85
N PHE A 100 -12.16 -4.59 19.78
CA PHE A 100 -12.70 -3.38 20.43
C PHE A 100 -12.70 -3.47 21.95
N TRP A 101 -12.75 -4.67 22.55
CA TRP A 101 -12.67 -4.85 24.00
C TRP A 101 -11.33 -4.40 24.59
N ARG A 102 -10.29 -4.30 23.78
CA ARG A 102 -8.98 -3.80 24.21
C ARG A 102 -9.03 -2.33 24.68
N LEU A 103 -10.01 -1.54 24.20
CA LEU A 103 -10.21 -0.16 24.66
C LEU A 103 -10.50 -0.08 26.17
N PHE A 104 -11.28 -1.02 26.71
CA PHE A 104 -11.55 -1.11 28.14
C PHE A 104 -10.30 -1.48 28.97
N GLN A 105 -9.25 -1.98 28.32
CA GLN A 105 -7.95 -2.29 28.92
C GLN A 105 -6.91 -1.20 28.67
N GLY A 106 -7.30 -0.04 28.12
CA GLY A 106 -6.36 1.03 27.73
C GLY A 106 -5.43 0.64 26.55
N LYS A 107 -5.75 -0.40 25.79
CA LYS A 107 -4.94 -0.91 24.67
C LYS A 107 -5.56 -0.54 23.32
N PRO A 108 -4.75 -0.40 22.25
CA PRO A 108 -5.26 -0.12 20.91
C PRO A 108 -6.18 -1.23 20.37
N VAL A 109 -7.21 -0.85 19.59
CA VAL A 109 -8.13 -1.78 18.92
C VAL A 109 -7.41 -2.71 17.96
N VAL A 110 -6.46 -2.14 17.19
CA VAL A 110 -5.65 -2.86 16.21
C VAL A 110 -4.29 -3.18 16.82
N ASN A 111 -3.99 -4.48 16.89
CA ASN A 111 -2.77 -5.00 17.48
C ASN A 111 -1.68 -5.22 16.41
N LEU A 112 -0.92 -4.17 16.09
CA LEU A 112 0.17 -4.27 15.13
C LEU A 112 1.33 -5.14 15.62
N GLU A 113 1.53 -5.24 16.94
CA GLU A 113 2.59 -6.11 17.49
C GLU A 113 2.31 -7.58 17.16
N TYR A 114 1.03 -7.99 17.20
CA TYR A 114 0.64 -9.34 16.79
C TYR A 114 1.06 -9.59 15.32
N VAL A 115 0.78 -8.63 14.42
CA VAL A 115 1.18 -8.77 13.01
C VAL A 115 2.69 -8.93 12.87
N LEU A 116 3.44 -8.00 13.45
CA LEU A 116 4.87 -7.90 13.22
C LEU A 116 5.70 -8.94 13.98
N LYS A 117 5.30 -9.26 15.23
CA LYS A 117 6.08 -10.17 16.08
C LYS A 117 5.62 -11.63 15.98
N LYS A 118 4.34 -11.86 15.67
CA LYS A 118 3.77 -13.22 15.59
C LYS A 118 3.55 -13.66 14.14
N VAL A 119 2.76 -12.87 13.38
CA VAL A 119 2.38 -13.28 12.02
C VAL A 119 3.60 -13.28 11.10
N LEU A 120 4.33 -12.15 10.99
CA LEU A 120 5.47 -12.01 10.05
C LEU A 120 6.74 -12.77 10.48
N VAL A 121 6.77 -13.32 11.70
CA VAL A 121 7.95 -14.03 12.20
C VAL A 121 7.68 -15.54 12.33
N GLU A 122 6.48 -15.92 12.79
CA GLU A 122 6.19 -17.31 13.13
C GLU A 122 5.11 -17.95 12.24
N GLU A 123 3.95 -17.28 12.09
CA GLU A 123 2.79 -17.88 11.41
C GLU A 123 2.89 -17.81 9.89
N LYS A 124 3.32 -16.67 9.37
CA LYS A 124 3.51 -16.37 7.94
C LYS A 124 4.85 -15.65 7.73
N PRO A 125 5.98 -16.33 7.97
CA PRO A 125 7.27 -15.68 8.02
C PRO A 125 7.64 -14.98 6.71
N LEU A 126 7.93 -13.67 6.81
CA LEU A 126 8.48 -12.90 5.71
C LEU A 126 9.97 -13.26 5.56
N HIS A 127 10.38 -13.57 4.35
CA HIS A 127 11.80 -13.81 4.09
C HIS A 127 12.56 -12.47 3.97
N TRP A 128 12.92 -11.91 5.12
CA TRP A 128 13.59 -10.61 5.26
C TRP A 128 14.83 -10.43 4.36
N PRO A 129 15.74 -11.45 4.26
CA PRO A 129 16.89 -11.31 3.38
C PRO A 129 16.53 -11.06 1.91
N SER A 130 15.47 -11.67 1.39
CA SER A 130 15.05 -11.44 0.01
C SER A 130 14.53 -10.01 -0.23
N VAL A 131 13.91 -9.39 0.78
CA VAL A 131 13.49 -7.98 0.67
C VAL A 131 14.69 -7.05 0.75
N LEU A 132 15.58 -7.27 1.73
CA LEU A 132 16.76 -6.42 1.97
C LEU A 132 17.78 -6.46 0.84
N ASN A 133 17.98 -7.64 0.24
CA ASN A 133 18.91 -7.84 -0.86
C ASN A 133 18.24 -7.77 -2.25
N SER A 134 16.99 -7.31 -2.30
CA SER A 134 16.28 -7.16 -3.58
C SER A 134 16.96 -6.08 -4.42
N PRO A 135 17.23 -6.34 -5.72
CA PRO A 135 17.70 -5.31 -6.64
C PRO A 135 16.62 -4.24 -6.93
N ILE A 136 15.38 -4.50 -6.51
CA ILE A 136 14.26 -3.58 -6.59
C ILE A 136 14.03 -3.01 -5.18
N PRO A 137 14.29 -1.73 -4.92
CA PRO A 137 14.12 -1.15 -3.61
C PRO A 137 12.64 -1.07 -3.21
N LEU A 138 12.37 -1.41 -1.94
CA LEU A 138 11.11 -1.08 -1.27
C LEU A 138 11.22 0.32 -0.67
N LYS A 139 10.30 1.21 -1.06
CA LYS A 139 10.16 2.56 -0.50
C LYS A 139 8.83 2.65 0.25
N ILE A 140 8.91 2.95 1.53
CA ILE A 140 7.77 2.93 2.45
C ILE A 140 7.37 4.37 2.79
N VAL A 141 6.13 4.75 2.48
CA VAL A 141 5.59 6.05 2.88
C VAL A 141 5.15 6.00 4.33
N VAL A 142 5.53 7.03 5.08
CA VAL A 142 5.11 7.29 6.46
C VAL A 142 4.67 8.75 6.61
N SER A 143 3.89 9.06 7.62
CA SER A 143 3.49 10.43 7.95
C SER A 143 4.38 11.01 9.04
N SER A 144 5.27 11.95 8.68
CA SER A 144 6.12 12.68 9.63
C SER A 144 5.29 13.68 10.45
N LEU A 145 5.42 13.60 11.75
CA LEU A 145 4.78 14.56 12.67
C LEU A 145 5.56 15.86 12.76
N LYS A 146 6.88 15.79 12.65
CA LYS A 146 7.76 16.97 12.69
C LYS A 146 7.54 17.86 11.46
N MET A 147 7.43 17.24 10.28
CA MET A 147 7.28 17.97 9.02
C MET A 147 5.83 18.16 8.57
N LEU A 148 4.86 17.49 9.20
CA LEU A 148 3.44 17.45 8.80
C LEU A 148 3.24 17.14 7.31
N LYS A 149 4.00 16.17 6.80
CA LYS A 149 3.96 15.73 5.40
C LYS A 149 4.34 14.25 5.26
N PRO A 150 4.06 13.62 4.09
CA PRO A 150 4.55 12.27 3.81
C PRO A 150 6.07 12.28 3.66
N VAL A 151 6.71 11.19 4.08
CA VAL A 151 8.15 10.93 3.95
C VAL A 151 8.35 9.52 3.44
N LEU A 152 9.36 9.33 2.58
CA LEU A 152 9.80 8.02 2.11
C LEU A 152 10.92 7.48 3.00
N LEU A 153 10.71 6.30 3.58
CA LEU A 153 11.76 5.50 4.21
C LEU A 153 12.24 4.43 3.20
N SER A 154 13.54 4.28 3.05
CA SER A 154 14.15 3.33 2.11
C SER A 154 15.61 3.08 2.47
N GLY A 155 16.26 2.10 1.79
CA GLY A 155 17.67 1.78 2.00
C GLY A 155 17.92 1.08 3.33
N PHE A 156 16.98 0.22 3.76
CA PHE A 156 17.06 -0.54 5.00
C PHE A 156 18.28 -1.47 5.01
N LYS A 157 19.13 -1.35 6.03
CA LYS A 157 20.38 -2.10 6.15
C LYS A 157 20.19 -3.46 6.82
N ASN A 158 19.13 -3.57 7.64
CA ASN A 158 18.86 -4.77 8.44
C ASN A 158 17.35 -4.96 8.64
N LYS A 159 17.00 -6.09 9.24
CA LYS A 159 15.61 -6.46 9.54
C LYS A 159 14.93 -5.44 10.47
N GLU A 160 15.65 -4.93 11.43
CA GLU A 160 15.14 -4.02 12.47
C GLU A 160 14.67 -2.70 11.83
N GLU A 161 15.47 -2.09 10.94
CA GLU A 161 15.10 -0.86 10.23
C GLU A 161 13.86 -1.07 9.34
N LEU A 162 13.81 -2.19 8.61
CA LEU A 162 12.63 -2.52 7.79
C LEU A 162 11.39 -2.79 8.65
N PHE A 163 11.57 -3.48 9.77
CA PHE A 163 10.50 -3.76 10.73
C PHE A 163 9.91 -2.45 11.31
N GLU A 164 10.77 -1.52 11.74
CA GLU A 164 10.35 -0.21 12.27
C GLU A 164 9.60 0.60 11.21
N ALA A 165 10.07 0.60 9.97
CA ALA A 165 9.40 1.29 8.86
C ALA A 165 8.00 0.69 8.57
N LEU A 166 7.89 -0.64 8.55
CA LEU A 166 6.62 -1.34 8.42
C LEU A 166 5.68 -1.07 9.60
N TYR A 167 6.23 -0.99 10.81
CA TYR A 167 5.45 -0.63 12.00
C TYR A 167 4.93 0.80 11.93
N ALA A 168 5.79 1.74 11.56
CA ALA A 168 5.44 3.16 11.45
C ALA A 168 4.36 3.42 10.39
N THR A 169 4.52 2.83 9.17
CA THR A 169 3.58 3.04 8.07
C THR A 169 2.17 2.50 8.33
N ALA A 170 2.02 1.54 9.26
CA ALA A 170 0.73 0.95 9.64
C ALA A 170 0.14 1.53 10.92
N LYS A 171 0.79 2.51 11.55
CA LYS A 171 0.40 3.10 12.83
C LYS A 171 -0.78 4.04 12.68
N MET A 172 -1.97 3.47 12.49
CA MET A 172 -3.21 4.23 12.31
C MET A 172 -3.54 5.07 13.55
N PRO A 173 -3.74 6.39 13.39
CA PRO A 173 -4.16 7.25 14.49
C PRO A 173 -5.39 6.68 15.22
N LEU A 174 -5.36 6.70 16.55
CA LEU A 174 -6.41 6.26 17.46
C LEU A 174 -6.71 4.75 17.45
N LEU A 175 -6.48 4.04 16.34
CA LEU A 175 -6.79 2.62 16.23
C LEU A 175 -5.64 1.72 16.65
N SER A 176 -4.39 2.09 16.36
CA SER A 176 -3.21 1.27 16.66
C SER A 176 -2.23 1.92 17.64
N GLY A 177 -2.70 2.93 18.38
CA GLY A 177 -1.93 3.64 19.41
C GLY A 177 -1.28 4.94 18.92
N GLY A 178 -0.28 5.42 19.66
CA GLY A 178 0.45 6.65 19.37
C GLY A 178 1.53 6.47 18.29
N PRO A 179 2.23 7.55 17.92
CA PRO A 179 3.27 7.54 16.90
C PRO A 179 4.49 6.69 17.31
N VAL A 180 5.25 6.28 16.28
CA VAL A 180 6.53 5.57 16.43
C VAL A 180 7.66 6.57 16.26
N GLU A 181 8.70 6.49 17.08
CA GLU A 181 9.89 7.32 16.97
C GLU A 181 10.97 6.60 16.18
N ILE A 182 11.48 7.22 15.12
CA ILE A 182 12.59 6.72 14.29
C ILE A 182 13.48 7.91 13.93
N GLY A 183 14.77 7.85 14.26
CA GLY A 183 15.74 8.86 13.84
C GLY A 183 15.45 10.29 14.30
N GLY A 184 14.81 10.48 15.47
CA GLY A 184 14.48 11.80 16.03
C GLY A 184 13.25 12.48 15.40
N ASP A 185 12.44 11.74 14.65
CA ASP A 185 11.10 12.14 14.23
C ASP A 185 10.07 11.09 14.69
N ARG A 186 8.80 11.49 14.74
CA ARG A 186 7.68 10.63 15.11
C ARG A 186 6.80 10.40 13.90
N PHE A 187 6.44 9.15 13.67
CA PHE A 187 5.72 8.73 12.48
C PHE A 187 4.38 8.06 12.79
N LEU A 188 3.43 8.27 11.91
CA LEU A 188 2.12 7.60 11.86
C LEU A 188 1.87 6.98 10.48
N ASP A 189 0.76 6.25 10.38
CA ASP A 189 0.28 5.61 9.14
C ASP A 189 0.32 6.58 7.95
N ALA A 190 0.84 6.09 6.83
CA ALA A 190 0.91 6.82 5.57
C ALA A 190 -0.43 7.45 5.16
N GLY A 191 -1.52 6.78 5.51
CA GLY A 191 -2.88 7.21 5.15
C GLY A 191 -3.30 8.56 5.72
N LEU A 192 -2.56 9.14 6.66
CA LEU A 192 -2.81 10.48 7.16
C LEU A 192 -2.53 11.55 6.10
N PHE A 193 -1.46 11.38 5.31
CA PHE A 193 -1.09 12.30 4.24
C PHE A 193 -1.19 11.68 2.85
N GLN A 194 -0.76 10.43 2.68
CA GLN A 194 -0.63 9.82 1.36
C GLN A 194 -0.92 8.31 1.38
N SER A 195 -2.21 7.92 1.29
CA SER A 195 -2.61 6.50 1.22
C SER A 195 -2.19 5.82 -0.09
N ILE A 196 -2.10 6.60 -1.19
CA ILE A 196 -1.66 6.15 -2.52
C ILE A 196 -0.33 6.85 -2.79
N PRO A 197 0.82 6.17 -2.77
CA PRO A 197 2.14 6.81 -2.84
C PRO A 197 2.53 7.28 -4.26
N VAL A 198 1.57 7.80 -5.05
CA VAL A 198 1.79 8.25 -6.43
C VAL A 198 2.67 9.49 -6.51
N PHE A 199 2.44 10.49 -5.64
CA PHE A 199 3.25 11.71 -5.64
C PHE A 199 4.69 11.44 -5.20
N ALA A 200 4.89 10.55 -4.22
CA ALA A 200 6.21 10.10 -3.83
C ALA A 200 6.96 9.40 -4.98
N ALA A 201 6.26 8.62 -5.79
CA ALA A 201 6.84 7.98 -6.98
C ALA A 201 7.18 9.00 -8.08
N LEU A 202 6.35 10.04 -8.26
CA LEU A 202 6.60 11.13 -9.20
C LEU A 202 7.84 11.94 -8.80
N GLU A 203 7.92 12.35 -7.53
CA GLU A 203 9.06 13.09 -6.97
C GLU A 203 10.37 12.29 -7.06
N ASP A 204 10.28 10.96 -6.96
CA ASP A 204 11.41 10.04 -7.12
C ASP A 204 11.75 9.76 -8.61
N GLY A 205 11.10 10.45 -9.55
CA GLY A 205 11.42 10.43 -10.98
C GLY A 205 10.88 9.22 -11.74
N CYS A 206 9.81 8.56 -11.27
CA CYS A 206 9.15 7.51 -12.05
C CYS A 206 8.56 8.08 -13.34
N THR A 207 8.91 7.47 -14.46
CA THR A 207 8.39 7.80 -15.80
C THR A 207 7.13 7.01 -16.13
N HIS A 208 7.01 5.82 -15.55
CA HIS A 208 5.86 4.93 -15.71
C HIS A 208 5.46 4.37 -14.34
N MET A 209 4.16 4.25 -14.08
CA MET A 209 3.65 3.75 -12.80
C MET A 209 2.45 2.83 -13.01
N LEU A 210 2.51 1.63 -12.42
CA LEU A 210 1.36 0.76 -12.21
C LEU A 210 0.87 0.98 -10.78
N ILE A 211 -0.39 1.43 -10.62
CA ILE A 211 -0.97 1.78 -9.33
C ILE A 211 -2.01 0.72 -8.95
N LEU A 212 -1.86 0.11 -7.79
CA LEU A 212 -2.79 -0.88 -7.25
C LEU A 212 -3.68 -0.23 -6.21
N LEU A 213 -4.98 -0.07 -6.53
CA LEU A 213 -5.97 0.55 -5.66
C LEU A 213 -6.77 -0.50 -4.89
N THR A 214 -7.09 -0.19 -3.64
CA THR A 214 -7.81 -1.10 -2.73
C THR A 214 -9.32 -0.86 -2.69
N ARG A 215 -9.79 0.22 -3.30
CA ARG A 215 -11.22 0.54 -3.43
C ARG A 215 -11.72 0.21 -4.83
N PRO A 216 -13.02 -0.15 -4.97
CA PRO A 216 -13.63 -0.29 -6.28
C PRO A 216 -13.54 0.97 -7.12
N GLN A 217 -13.52 0.81 -8.43
CA GLN A 217 -13.43 1.90 -9.40
C GLN A 217 -14.49 2.98 -9.12
N GLY A 218 -14.11 4.25 -9.25
CA GLY A 218 -14.99 5.38 -9.01
C GLY A 218 -15.30 5.69 -7.54
N SER A 219 -14.86 4.85 -6.59
CA SER A 219 -15.08 5.09 -5.16
C SER A 219 -14.35 6.34 -4.69
N ARG A 220 -15.03 7.14 -3.85
CA ARG A 220 -14.47 8.33 -3.18
C ARG A 220 -14.64 8.22 -1.67
N ARG A 221 -13.80 8.91 -0.91
CA ARG A 221 -13.97 9.03 0.55
C ARG A 221 -15.04 10.08 0.85
N LYS A 222 -15.90 9.76 1.82
CA LYS A 222 -16.86 10.73 2.36
C LYS A 222 -16.11 11.78 3.19
N LYS A 223 -16.64 12.99 3.25
CA LYS A 223 -16.11 14.08 4.09
C LYS A 223 -16.08 13.69 5.56
N SER A 224 -15.17 14.32 6.29
CA SER A 224 -15.04 14.17 7.74
C SER A 224 -16.34 14.52 8.47
N THR A 225 -16.67 13.74 9.48
CA THR A 225 -17.89 13.90 10.29
C THR A 225 -17.70 14.96 11.40
N LEU A 226 -18.78 15.32 12.08
CA LEU A 226 -18.70 16.18 13.28
C LEU A 226 -17.88 15.53 14.39
N TRP A 227 -17.95 14.20 14.56
CA TRP A 227 -17.12 13.45 15.51
C TRP A 227 -15.64 13.54 15.16
N ASP A 228 -15.29 13.47 13.88
CA ASP A 228 -13.91 13.68 13.44
C ASP A 228 -13.42 15.06 13.85
N LYS A 229 -14.22 16.10 13.66
CA LYS A 229 -13.85 17.50 13.97
C LYS A 229 -13.76 17.77 15.48
N TYR A 230 -14.75 17.38 16.25
CA TYR A 230 -14.83 17.80 17.64
C TYR A 230 -14.12 16.86 18.62
N LEU A 231 -13.93 15.59 18.28
CA LEU A 231 -13.29 14.60 19.14
C LEU A 231 -11.94 14.15 18.58
N PHE A 232 -11.93 13.51 17.42
CA PHE A 232 -10.73 12.82 16.93
C PHE A 232 -9.61 13.78 16.54
N ALA A 233 -9.90 14.88 15.86
CA ALA A 233 -8.90 15.88 15.52
C ALA A 233 -8.24 16.49 16.76
N ARG A 234 -9.02 16.74 17.84
CA ARG A 234 -8.48 17.24 19.11
C ARG A 234 -7.57 16.22 19.80
N LEU A 235 -7.95 14.94 19.79
CA LEU A 235 -7.12 13.87 20.35
C LEU A 235 -5.79 13.73 19.60
N ILE A 236 -5.82 13.82 18.28
CA ILE A 236 -4.65 13.71 17.41
C ILE A 236 -3.73 14.92 17.57
N ASN A 237 -4.27 16.13 17.77
CA ASN A 237 -3.51 17.34 18.03
C ASN A 237 -2.64 17.26 19.31
N ARG A 238 -2.92 16.33 20.23
CA ARG A 238 -2.06 16.08 21.41
C ARG A 238 -0.69 15.53 21.02
N TRP A 239 -0.58 14.87 19.88
CA TRP A 239 0.72 14.36 19.40
C TRP A 239 1.52 15.44 18.69
N GLN A 240 0.85 16.30 17.91
CA GLN A 240 1.47 17.42 17.21
C GLN A 240 0.40 18.48 16.87
N LYS A 241 0.66 19.75 17.18
CA LYS A 241 -0.21 20.87 16.79
C LYS A 241 -0.37 20.91 15.27
N GLY A 242 -1.59 21.06 14.77
CA GLY A 242 -1.93 21.08 13.34
C GLY A 242 -2.21 19.71 12.73
N LEU A 243 -1.88 18.62 13.42
CA LEU A 243 -2.10 17.25 12.93
C LEU A 243 -3.59 16.92 12.79
N GLY A 244 -4.44 17.51 13.67
CA GLY A 244 -5.90 17.35 13.60
C GLY A 244 -6.48 17.93 12.31
N ASP A 245 -5.97 19.05 11.84
CA ASP A 245 -6.41 19.65 10.56
C ASP A 245 -6.00 18.77 9.37
N CYS A 246 -4.79 18.21 9.42
CA CYS A 246 -4.34 17.22 8.45
C CYS A 246 -5.26 15.98 8.44
N TYR A 247 -5.64 15.48 9.62
CA TYR A 247 -6.56 14.35 9.75
C TYR A 247 -7.94 14.65 9.13
N LEU A 248 -8.46 15.84 9.32
CA LEU A 248 -9.76 16.25 8.74
C LEU A 248 -9.71 16.37 7.21
N ARG A 249 -8.56 16.72 6.66
CA ARG A 249 -8.34 16.83 5.21
C ARG A 249 -8.05 15.50 4.52
N MET A 250 -7.82 14.40 5.26
CA MET A 250 -7.53 13.09 4.67
C MET A 250 -8.50 12.65 3.55
N PRO A 251 -9.85 12.83 3.68
CA PRO A 251 -10.76 12.48 2.60
C PRO A 251 -10.56 13.31 1.34
N ASP A 252 -10.35 14.61 1.50
CA ASP A 252 -10.19 15.53 0.36
C ASP A 252 -8.87 15.26 -0.36
N THR A 253 -7.74 15.16 0.37
CA THR A 253 -6.42 14.82 -0.18
C THR A 253 -6.44 13.47 -0.92
N TYR A 254 -7.16 12.48 -0.39
CA TYR A 254 -7.33 11.19 -1.06
C TYR A 254 -8.11 11.33 -2.37
N ASN A 255 -9.22 12.07 -2.36
CA ASN A 255 -10.07 12.28 -3.53
C ASN A 255 -9.37 13.12 -4.60
N GLU A 256 -8.57 14.11 -4.20
CA GLU A 256 -7.71 14.90 -5.08
C GLU A 256 -6.66 14.02 -5.77
N CYS A 257 -6.04 13.11 -5.00
CA CYS A 257 -5.09 12.14 -5.55
C CYS A 257 -5.74 11.22 -6.60
N LEU A 258 -6.95 10.71 -6.33
CA LEU A 258 -7.68 9.89 -7.31
C LEU A 258 -8.06 10.71 -8.55
N SER A 259 -8.47 11.96 -8.40
CA SER A 259 -8.78 12.82 -9.53
C SER A 259 -7.56 13.11 -10.39
N PHE A 260 -6.39 13.29 -9.77
CA PHE A 260 -5.12 13.40 -10.47
C PHE A 260 -4.79 12.12 -11.27
N ILE A 261 -4.96 10.94 -10.64
CA ILE A 261 -4.76 9.65 -11.32
C ILE A 261 -5.71 9.53 -12.51
N ASP A 262 -7.03 9.74 -12.31
CA ASP A 262 -8.05 9.66 -13.37
C ASP A 262 -7.75 10.59 -14.56
N GLN A 263 -7.21 11.79 -14.29
CA GLN A 263 -6.81 12.75 -15.31
C GLN A 263 -5.58 12.28 -16.08
N LYS A 264 -4.56 11.81 -15.36
CA LYS A 264 -3.29 11.38 -15.95
C LYS A 264 -3.38 10.07 -16.73
N GLU A 265 -4.27 9.16 -16.35
CA GLU A 265 -4.53 7.94 -17.13
C GLU A 265 -5.02 8.21 -18.55
N LYS A 266 -5.66 9.36 -18.77
CA LYS A 266 -6.16 9.78 -20.07
C LYS A 266 -5.08 10.43 -20.94
N ASP A 267 -4.02 10.96 -20.31
CA ASP A 267 -2.90 11.59 -21.00
C ASP A 267 -1.87 10.51 -21.38
N GLN A 268 -1.96 10.02 -22.63
CA GLN A 268 -1.06 9.00 -23.16
C GLN A 268 0.01 9.58 -24.11
N GLU A 269 0.05 10.90 -24.26
CA GLU A 269 0.99 11.57 -25.16
C GLU A 269 2.21 12.09 -24.41
N ARG A 270 2.03 12.54 -23.15
CA ARG A 270 3.09 13.17 -22.35
C ARG A 270 3.23 12.49 -20.99
N GLY A 271 4.40 11.88 -20.75
CA GLY A 271 4.73 11.32 -19.45
C GLY A 271 4.86 12.37 -18.32
N PRO A 272 4.89 11.97 -17.07
CA PRO A 272 4.89 10.58 -16.62
C PRO A 272 3.56 9.85 -16.91
N PHE A 273 3.68 8.59 -17.36
CA PHE A 273 2.54 7.72 -17.65
C PHE A 273 2.16 6.92 -16.42
N LEU A 274 0.88 6.85 -16.13
CA LEU A 274 0.40 6.04 -15.02
C LEU A 274 -0.92 5.34 -15.40
N ILE A 275 -1.14 4.17 -14.81
CA ILE A 275 -2.40 3.44 -14.92
C ILE A 275 -2.72 2.79 -13.59
N SER A 276 -3.99 2.81 -13.20
CA SER A 276 -4.46 2.19 -11.97
C SER A 276 -5.25 0.91 -12.25
N LEU A 277 -5.10 -0.05 -11.34
CA LEU A 277 -5.92 -1.25 -11.27
C LEU A 277 -6.78 -1.19 -10.01
N SER A 278 -8.06 -1.45 -10.18
CA SER A 278 -9.05 -1.53 -9.11
C SER A 278 -10.12 -2.55 -9.47
N LEU A 279 -10.77 -3.13 -8.47
CA LEU A 279 -11.95 -3.97 -8.71
C LEU A 279 -13.07 -3.14 -9.37
N PRO A 280 -13.99 -3.77 -10.11
CA PRO A 280 -15.10 -3.08 -10.77
C PRO A 280 -15.93 -2.23 -9.83
N ALA A 281 -16.63 -1.22 -10.37
CA ALA A 281 -17.42 -0.25 -9.58
C ALA A 281 -18.58 -0.90 -8.81
N ASP A 282 -19.13 -1.99 -9.32
CA ASP A 282 -20.19 -2.78 -8.71
C ASP A 282 -19.70 -3.80 -7.67
N TYR A 283 -18.38 -3.91 -7.47
CA TYR A 283 -17.83 -4.75 -6.43
C TYR A 283 -18.16 -4.20 -5.04
N LEU A 284 -18.64 -5.06 -4.13
CA LEU A 284 -18.98 -4.67 -2.76
C LEU A 284 -17.73 -4.13 -2.03
N PRO A 285 -17.73 -2.87 -1.57
CA PRO A 285 -16.56 -2.29 -0.93
C PRO A 285 -16.31 -2.93 0.44
N LEU A 286 -15.07 -3.42 0.64
CA LEU A 286 -14.65 -3.98 1.92
C LEU A 286 -14.50 -2.90 3.00
N SER A 287 -14.80 -3.27 4.24
CA SER A 287 -14.47 -2.46 5.42
C SER A 287 -12.95 -2.44 5.67
N ARG A 288 -12.44 -1.35 6.28
CA ARG A 288 -11.06 -1.32 6.80
C ARG A 288 -10.83 -2.32 7.93
N LEU A 289 -11.87 -2.73 8.61
CA LEU A 289 -11.84 -3.67 9.73
C LEU A 289 -12.64 -4.94 9.39
N GLU A 290 -12.64 -5.33 8.11
CA GLU A 290 -13.33 -6.53 7.64
C GLU A 290 -12.78 -7.79 8.33
N LYS A 291 -13.69 -8.68 8.75
CA LYS A 291 -13.32 -9.93 9.41
C LYS A 291 -13.90 -11.17 8.73
N ASN A 292 -14.78 -10.98 7.75
CA ASN A 292 -15.33 -12.11 7.02
C ASN A 292 -14.26 -12.72 6.12
N ALA A 293 -13.78 -13.90 6.49
CA ALA A 293 -12.71 -14.61 5.78
C ALA A 293 -13.09 -14.94 4.33
N GLU A 294 -14.34 -15.26 4.07
CA GLU A 294 -14.83 -15.59 2.72
C GLU A 294 -14.83 -14.36 1.82
N LEU A 295 -15.34 -13.22 2.30
CA LEU A 295 -15.29 -11.95 1.57
C LEU A 295 -13.85 -11.52 1.27
N LEU A 296 -12.94 -11.67 2.23
CA LEU A 296 -11.53 -11.35 2.05
C LEU A 296 -10.87 -12.28 1.04
N ARG A 297 -11.11 -13.60 1.12
CA ARG A 297 -10.59 -14.59 0.16
C ARG A 297 -11.12 -14.33 -1.25
N ARG A 298 -12.42 -14.07 -1.39
CA ARG A 298 -13.03 -13.72 -2.66
C ARG A 298 -12.39 -12.47 -3.27
N ALA A 299 -12.19 -11.41 -2.48
CA ALA A 299 -11.55 -10.19 -2.95
C ALA A 299 -10.11 -10.42 -3.41
N ALA A 300 -9.33 -11.25 -2.69
CA ALA A 300 -7.99 -11.65 -3.11
C ALA A 300 -8.00 -12.35 -4.47
N THR A 301 -8.86 -13.37 -4.62
CA THR A 301 -8.98 -14.15 -5.85
C THR A 301 -9.43 -13.29 -7.05
N GLU A 302 -10.45 -12.45 -6.87
CA GLU A 302 -10.94 -11.57 -7.93
C GLU A 302 -9.88 -10.54 -8.36
N SER A 303 -9.11 -10.02 -7.40
CA SER A 303 -8.03 -9.08 -7.66
C SER A 303 -6.86 -9.74 -8.41
N GLN A 304 -6.50 -10.96 -8.04
CA GLN A 304 -5.50 -11.76 -8.74
C GLN A 304 -5.94 -12.04 -10.17
N ASN A 305 -7.19 -12.52 -10.36
CA ASN A 305 -7.77 -12.81 -11.65
C ASN A 305 -7.86 -11.56 -12.55
N LEU A 306 -8.13 -10.39 -11.95
CA LEU A 306 -8.14 -9.11 -12.67
C LEU A 306 -6.79 -8.83 -13.32
N VAL A 307 -5.71 -8.94 -12.55
CA VAL A 307 -4.33 -8.74 -13.06
C VAL A 307 -3.98 -9.75 -14.14
N CYS A 308 -4.26 -11.02 -13.90
CA CYS A 308 -4.02 -12.09 -14.87
C CYS A 308 -4.76 -11.82 -16.18
N ARG A 309 -6.05 -11.51 -16.15
CA ARG A 309 -6.84 -11.20 -17.36
C ARG A 309 -6.31 -10.00 -18.14
N ILE A 310 -5.85 -8.96 -17.42
CA ILE A 310 -5.37 -7.72 -18.08
C ILE A 310 -4.00 -7.95 -18.73
N LEU A 311 -3.10 -8.68 -18.10
CA LEU A 311 -1.71 -8.81 -18.54
C LEU A 311 -1.44 -10.11 -19.30
N GLN A 312 -2.06 -11.23 -18.93
CA GLN A 312 -1.83 -12.52 -19.60
C GLN A 312 -2.31 -12.53 -21.06
N ASN A 313 -3.43 -11.85 -21.36
CA ASN A 313 -3.91 -11.74 -22.74
C ASN A 313 -3.01 -10.87 -23.65
N ARG A 314 -1.92 -10.34 -23.10
CA ARG A 314 -0.97 -9.45 -23.77
C ARG A 314 0.46 -9.99 -23.76
N LEU A 315 0.78 -10.96 -22.89
CA LEU A 315 1.99 -11.78 -22.89
C LEU A 315 1.86 -12.92 -23.89
#